data_c61a774cff26376412de4427fbab0c4c
#
_entry.id   c61a774cff26376412de4427fbab0c4c
#
_cell.length_a   1.000
_cell.length_b   1.000
_cell.length_c   1.000
_cell.angle_alpha   90.00
_cell.angle_beta   90.00
_cell.angle_gamma   90.00
#
_symmetry.space_group_name_H-M   'P 1'
#
loop_
_entity.id
_entity.type
_entity.pdbx_description
1 polymer ?
#
loop_
_entity_poly.entity_id
_entity_poly.type
_entity_poly.pdbx_seq_one_letter_code
_entity_poly.pdbx_strand_id
1 'polypeptide(L)'
;MAFITMSYKKIMNNFEVIKTPIKDLVVIQPKVFGDERGFFLETYNKKSFEELGLTMEFVQDNHSKSKKGVLRGLHFQTQNTQGKLVRVAKGSVYDVAVDLRKDSETFGKWYGILLTENNKTMFYVPEGFAHGFLTLEDGTEFMYKCTDLYSPEYDSGIMWNDKTIGIDWKFEEFGIDSSELTISDKDTKHRNFDRNKKYFEKY
;
A
#
# COMPACT_ATOMS: atom_id res chain seq x y z
N MET A 1 -14.11 -6.53 53.50
CA MET A 1 -13.92 -5.78 52.25
C MET A 1 -12.94 -6.57 51.38
N ALA A 2 -13.44 -7.29 50.36
CA ALA A 2 -12.60 -8.04 49.46
C ALA A 2 -12.27 -7.16 48.25
N PHE A 3 -11.00 -6.82 48.07
CA PHE A 3 -10.54 -6.12 46.87
C PHE A 3 -10.51 -7.11 45.70
N ILE A 4 -11.45 -6.95 44.77
CA ILE A 4 -11.42 -7.65 43.47
C ILE A 4 -10.37 -6.93 42.63
N THR A 5 -9.18 -7.51 42.55
CA THR A 5 -8.17 -7.13 41.58
C THR A 5 -8.62 -7.62 40.22
N MET A 6 -9.22 -6.73 39.41
CA MET A 6 -9.42 -6.97 37.98
C MET A 6 -8.06 -7.02 37.31
N SER A 7 -7.57 -8.23 37.06
CA SER A 7 -6.46 -8.47 36.16
C SER A 7 -6.88 -8.09 34.76
N TYR A 8 -6.48 -6.91 34.29
CA TYR A 8 -6.57 -6.58 32.87
C TYR A 8 -5.67 -7.54 32.08
N LYS A 9 -6.26 -8.57 31.49
CA LYS A 9 -5.58 -9.40 30.48
C LYS A 9 -5.25 -8.42 29.35
N LYS A 10 -3.97 -8.02 29.21
CA LYS A 10 -3.49 -7.24 28.07
C LYS A 10 -3.82 -8.07 26.82
N ILE A 11 -4.84 -7.69 26.08
CA ILE A 11 -5.17 -8.32 24.81
C ILE A 11 -3.96 -8.03 23.91
N MET A 12 -3.17 -9.06 23.63
CA MET A 12 -2.05 -8.93 22.70
C MET A 12 -2.66 -8.86 21.30
N ASN A 13 -2.62 -7.68 20.69
CA ASN A 13 -3.02 -7.51 19.30
C ASN A 13 -2.07 -8.31 18.40
N ASN A 14 -2.62 -8.92 17.34
CA ASN A 14 -1.84 -9.68 16.36
C ASN A 14 -1.18 -8.79 15.29
N PHE A 15 -1.27 -7.48 15.44
CA PHE A 15 -0.68 -6.51 14.51
C PHE A 15 0.09 -5.44 15.27
N GLU A 16 1.19 -5.00 14.67
CA GLU A 16 1.93 -3.81 15.05
C GLU A 16 1.78 -2.76 13.95
N VAL A 17 1.47 -1.51 14.33
CA VAL A 17 1.39 -0.37 13.41
C VAL A 17 2.64 0.46 13.52
N ILE A 18 3.36 0.60 12.41
CA ILE A 18 4.58 1.39 12.29
C ILE A 18 4.25 2.64 11.46
N LYS A 19 4.42 3.81 12.06
CA LYS A 19 4.16 5.09 11.39
C LYS A 19 5.26 5.39 10.38
N THR A 20 4.86 5.88 9.21
CA THR A 20 5.78 6.47 8.23
C THR A 20 5.95 7.98 8.47
N PRO A 21 6.90 8.65 7.80
CA PRO A 21 6.99 10.12 7.82
C PRO A 21 5.80 10.85 7.19
N ILE A 22 4.94 10.14 6.47
CA ILE A 22 3.75 10.71 5.82
C ILE A 22 2.52 10.35 6.66
N LYS A 23 1.77 11.36 7.08
CA LYS A 23 0.60 11.19 7.93
C LYS A 23 -0.42 10.21 7.32
N ASP A 24 -0.98 9.34 8.15
CA ASP A 24 -1.99 8.32 7.86
C ASP A 24 -1.49 7.13 6.99
N LEU A 25 -0.33 7.25 6.36
CA LEU A 25 0.35 6.19 5.63
C LEU A 25 1.10 5.31 6.64
N VAL A 26 0.73 4.04 6.76
CA VAL A 26 1.28 3.17 7.81
C VAL A 26 1.72 1.81 7.29
N VAL A 27 2.77 1.29 7.89
CA VAL A 27 3.21 -0.09 7.73
C VAL A 27 2.56 -0.94 8.82
N ILE A 28 2.08 -2.13 8.47
CA ILE A 28 1.44 -3.04 9.42
C ILE A 28 2.21 -4.35 9.41
N GLN A 29 2.71 -4.75 10.57
CA GLN A 29 3.42 -6.00 10.75
C GLN A 29 2.50 -7.00 11.46
N PRO A 30 2.01 -8.06 10.78
CA PRO A 30 1.22 -9.10 11.40
C PRO A 30 2.12 -10.02 12.23
N LYS A 31 1.57 -10.57 13.30
CA LYS A 31 2.19 -11.66 14.03
C LYS A 31 2.08 -12.96 13.24
N VAL A 32 3.22 -13.58 12.98
CA VAL A 32 3.31 -14.87 12.30
C VAL A 32 3.46 -15.98 13.33
N PHE A 33 2.61 -17.00 13.24
CA PHE A 33 2.69 -18.21 14.04
C PHE A 33 3.18 -19.34 13.15
N GLY A 34 4.37 -19.87 13.43
CA GLY A 34 5.01 -20.90 12.64
C GLY A 34 5.28 -22.16 13.45
N ASP A 35 5.14 -23.34 12.82
CA ASP A 35 5.55 -24.65 13.32
C ASP A 35 6.02 -25.55 12.16
N GLU A 36 6.25 -26.84 12.41
CA GLU A 36 6.71 -27.81 11.40
C GLU A 36 5.76 -28.00 10.20
N ARG A 37 4.49 -27.57 10.31
CA ARG A 37 3.50 -27.62 9.23
C ARG A 37 3.53 -26.38 8.33
N GLY A 38 4.23 -25.31 8.74
CA GLY A 38 4.27 -24.03 8.04
C GLY A 38 3.93 -22.85 8.94
N PHE A 39 3.12 -21.90 8.45
CA PHE A 39 2.76 -20.72 9.22
C PHE A 39 1.27 -20.41 9.14
N PHE A 40 0.80 -19.66 10.14
CA PHE A 40 -0.51 -19.02 10.18
C PHE A 40 -0.35 -17.55 10.57
N LEU A 41 -1.11 -16.68 9.94
CA LEU A 41 -1.24 -15.27 10.34
C LEU A 41 -2.63 -14.74 9.99
N GLU A 42 -3.11 -13.78 10.76
CA GLU A 42 -4.22 -12.94 10.33
C GLU A 42 -3.71 -11.88 9.36
N THR A 43 -4.42 -11.66 8.26
CA THR A 43 -4.11 -10.58 7.31
C THR A 43 -5.03 -9.38 7.47
N TYR A 44 -6.13 -9.54 8.15
CA TYR A 44 -7.08 -8.50 8.54
C TYR A 44 -8.02 -9.03 9.64
N ASN A 45 -8.26 -8.18 10.63
CA ASN A 45 -9.27 -8.40 11.64
C ASN A 45 -9.85 -7.04 12.05
N LYS A 46 -11.12 -6.80 11.75
CA LYS A 46 -11.77 -5.49 11.95
C LYS A 46 -11.58 -4.97 13.38
N LYS A 47 -11.86 -5.81 14.39
CA LYS A 47 -11.74 -5.44 15.80
C LYS A 47 -10.30 -5.09 16.19
N SER A 48 -9.34 -5.91 15.76
CA SER A 48 -7.92 -5.68 16.03
C SER A 48 -7.41 -4.38 15.38
N PHE A 49 -7.89 -4.07 14.18
CA PHE A 49 -7.56 -2.81 13.48
C PHE A 49 -8.18 -1.61 14.20
N GLU A 50 -9.46 -1.68 14.59
CA GLU A 50 -10.12 -0.61 15.35
C GLU A 50 -9.41 -0.32 16.68
N GLU A 51 -8.95 -1.36 17.41
CA GLU A 51 -8.17 -1.22 18.64
C GLU A 51 -6.82 -0.50 18.43
N LEU A 52 -6.29 -0.55 17.21
CA LEU A 52 -5.06 0.16 16.78
C LEU A 52 -5.34 1.54 16.17
N GLY A 53 -6.61 1.97 16.15
CA GLY A 53 -7.01 3.24 15.55
C GLY A 53 -7.15 3.21 14.02
N LEU A 54 -7.18 2.02 13.42
CA LEU A 54 -7.39 1.80 11.99
C LEU A 54 -8.86 1.46 11.76
N THR A 55 -9.67 2.45 11.41
CA THR A 55 -11.14 2.32 11.34
C THR A 55 -11.69 2.17 9.93
N MET A 56 -10.81 1.98 8.93
CA MET A 56 -11.24 1.77 7.55
C MET A 56 -12.05 0.49 7.39
N GLU A 57 -13.06 0.54 6.54
CA GLU A 57 -13.83 -0.63 6.11
C GLU A 57 -13.42 -1.03 4.69
N PHE A 58 -13.28 -2.33 4.45
CA PHE A 58 -12.92 -2.85 3.13
C PHE A 58 -14.12 -3.53 2.48
N VAL A 59 -14.34 -3.20 1.20
CA VAL A 59 -15.49 -3.66 0.42
C VAL A 59 -15.12 -4.43 -0.85
N GLN A 60 -13.82 -4.46 -1.21
CA GLN A 60 -13.32 -5.15 -2.39
C GLN A 60 -11.96 -5.78 -2.11
N ASP A 61 -11.76 -7.00 -2.61
CA ASP A 61 -10.46 -7.69 -2.63
C ASP A 61 -9.97 -7.86 -4.06
N ASN A 62 -8.67 -7.67 -4.26
CA ASN A 62 -8.01 -7.86 -5.54
C ASN A 62 -6.78 -8.74 -5.40
N HIS A 63 -6.48 -9.52 -6.45
CA HIS A 63 -5.32 -10.37 -6.55
C HIS A 63 -4.73 -10.25 -7.96
N SER A 64 -3.46 -9.97 -8.06
CA SER A 64 -2.72 -9.91 -9.33
C SER A 64 -1.48 -10.78 -9.28
N LYS A 65 -1.06 -11.27 -10.47
CA LYS A 65 0.19 -11.97 -10.66
C LYS A 65 1.01 -11.27 -11.73
N SER A 66 2.30 -11.08 -11.49
CA SER A 66 3.19 -10.32 -12.36
C SER A 66 4.55 -11.01 -12.50
N LYS A 67 5.25 -10.74 -13.63
CA LYS A 67 6.65 -11.10 -13.85
C LYS A 67 7.56 -10.02 -13.25
N LYS A 68 8.83 -10.36 -13.02
CA LYS A 68 9.89 -9.39 -12.68
C LYS A 68 9.91 -8.25 -13.71
N GLY A 69 10.14 -7.01 -13.25
CA GLY A 69 10.18 -5.82 -14.10
C GLY A 69 8.81 -5.25 -14.49
N VAL A 70 7.69 -5.87 -14.08
CA VAL A 70 6.37 -5.24 -14.24
C VAL A 70 6.23 -4.10 -13.25
N LEU A 71 5.97 -2.89 -13.76
CA LEU A 71 5.62 -1.71 -12.97
C LEU A 71 4.15 -1.37 -13.24
N ARG A 72 3.38 -1.21 -12.17
CA ARG A 72 1.97 -0.78 -12.20
C ARG A 72 1.81 0.50 -11.41
N GLY A 73 1.17 1.49 -11.99
CA GLY A 73 0.90 2.75 -11.30
C GLY A 73 1.40 3.99 -12.04
N LEU A 74 1.33 5.13 -11.40
CA LEU A 74 0.74 5.37 -10.08
C LEU A 74 -0.75 5.65 -10.22
N HIS A 75 -1.58 4.85 -9.57
CA HIS A 75 -3.04 4.87 -9.75
C HIS A 75 -3.78 5.49 -8.56
N PHE A 76 -4.87 6.15 -8.84
CA PHE A 76 -5.89 6.60 -7.88
C PHE A 76 -7.23 6.80 -8.59
N GLN A 77 -8.32 6.88 -7.82
CA GLN A 77 -9.62 7.32 -8.33
C GLN A 77 -9.88 8.75 -7.87
N THR A 78 -10.33 9.62 -8.79
CA THR A 78 -10.61 11.04 -8.50
C THR A 78 -11.88 11.23 -7.66
N GLN A 79 -12.83 10.29 -7.78
CA GLN A 79 -14.00 10.12 -6.91
C GLN A 79 -14.06 8.65 -6.50
N ASN A 80 -14.89 8.29 -5.51
CA ASN A 80 -14.92 6.94 -4.93
C ASN A 80 -13.50 6.48 -4.56
N THR A 81 -12.79 7.38 -3.87
CA THR A 81 -11.36 7.21 -3.59
C THR A 81 -11.10 5.97 -2.73
N GLN A 82 -10.15 5.16 -3.17
CA GLN A 82 -9.81 3.90 -2.53
C GLN A 82 -8.60 4.01 -1.62
N GLY A 83 -8.77 3.75 -0.33
CA GLY A 83 -7.67 3.32 0.54
C GLY A 83 -7.34 1.85 0.24
N LYS A 84 -6.08 1.46 0.34
CA LYS A 84 -5.61 0.12 -0.02
C LYS A 84 -4.76 -0.49 1.08
N LEU A 85 -5.14 -1.68 1.54
CA LEU A 85 -4.28 -2.52 2.39
C LEU A 85 -3.64 -3.58 1.52
N VAL A 86 -2.34 -3.42 1.26
CA VAL A 86 -1.60 -4.25 0.31
C VAL A 86 -0.63 -5.21 1.00
N ARG A 87 -0.36 -6.35 0.36
CA ARG A 87 0.61 -7.36 0.78
C ARG A 87 1.07 -8.24 -0.37
N VAL A 88 2.20 -8.88 -0.21
CA VAL A 88 2.70 -9.92 -1.11
C VAL A 88 2.38 -11.31 -0.53
N ALA A 89 1.72 -12.16 -1.32
CA ALA A 89 1.47 -13.56 -0.96
C ALA A 89 2.62 -14.47 -1.41
N LYS A 90 3.25 -14.15 -2.57
CA LYS A 90 4.40 -14.85 -3.15
C LYS A 90 5.32 -13.87 -3.84
N GLY A 91 6.64 -14.05 -3.74
CA GLY A 91 7.65 -13.19 -4.33
C GLY A 91 7.84 -11.87 -3.60
N SER A 92 8.14 -10.80 -4.34
CA SER A 92 8.44 -9.49 -3.76
C SER A 92 8.10 -8.33 -4.69
N VAL A 93 7.78 -7.16 -4.08
CA VAL A 93 7.60 -5.89 -4.78
C VAL A 93 8.26 -4.74 -4.00
N TYR A 94 8.67 -3.70 -4.72
CA TYR A 94 8.89 -2.40 -4.14
C TYR A 94 7.63 -1.56 -4.33
N ASP A 95 6.94 -1.27 -3.24
CA ASP A 95 5.64 -0.61 -3.20
C ASP A 95 5.81 0.86 -2.88
N VAL A 96 5.10 1.74 -3.59
CA VAL A 96 5.26 3.20 -3.49
C VAL A 96 3.91 3.88 -3.39
N ALA A 97 3.80 4.78 -2.42
CA ALA A 97 2.66 5.67 -2.24
C ALA A 97 3.09 7.14 -2.29
N VAL A 98 2.32 7.97 -3.01
CA VAL A 98 2.54 9.42 -3.15
C VAL A 98 1.36 10.17 -2.57
N ASP A 99 1.60 11.09 -1.64
CA ASP A 99 0.54 11.93 -1.06
C ASP A 99 0.09 12.98 -2.09
N LEU A 100 -1.16 12.87 -2.54
CA LEU A 100 -1.80 13.83 -3.47
C LEU A 100 -2.87 14.69 -2.80
N ARG A 101 -2.96 14.68 -1.47
CA ARG A 101 -3.87 15.54 -0.70
C ARG A 101 -3.34 16.97 -0.69
N LYS A 102 -4.06 17.87 -1.36
CA LYS A 102 -3.60 19.24 -1.64
C LYS A 102 -3.24 20.04 -0.39
N ASP A 103 -3.98 19.83 0.70
CA ASP A 103 -3.80 20.55 1.96
C ASP A 103 -2.85 19.83 2.94
N SER A 104 -2.21 18.73 2.50
CA SER A 104 -1.25 17.99 3.31
C SER A 104 0.13 18.69 3.31
N GLU A 105 0.80 18.71 4.47
CA GLU A 105 2.19 19.13 4.60
C GLU A 105 3.16 18.27 3.77
N THR A 106 2.72 17.06 3.42
CA THR A 106 3.47 16.10 2.61
C THR A 106 2.98 15.97 1.18
N PHE A 107 2.19 16.96 0.69
CA PHE A 107 1.73 16.97 -0.70
C PHE A 107 2.87 16.83 -1.71
N GLY A 108 2.77 15.81 -2.57
CA GLY A 108 3.80 15.47 -3.55
C GLY A 108 5.02 14.72 -2.96
N LYS A 109 5.01 14.37 -1.68
CA LYS A 109 6.02 13.47 -1.10
C LYS A 109 5.61 12.02 -1.29
N TRP A 110 6.61 11.15 -1.35
CA TRP A 110 6.41 9.71 -1.51
C TRP A 110 7.13 8.92 -0.42
N TYR A 111 6.65 7.70 -0.23
CA TYR A 111 7.30 6.70 0.62
C TYR A 111 7.27 5.36 -0.11
N GLY A 112 8.39 4.65 -0.10
CA GLY A 112 8.54 3.34 -0.70
C GLY A 112 8.96 2.29 0.32
N ILE A 113 8.49 1.05 0.14
CA ILE A 113 8.76 -0.06 1.03
C ILE A 113 8.89 -1.38 0.27
N LEU A 114 9.80 -2.24 0.73
CA LEU A 114 9.93 -3.61 0.23
C LEU A 114 8.91 -4.52 0.93
N LEU A 115 7.99 -5.10 0.14
CA LEU A 115 7.04 -6.12 0.59
C LEU A 115 7.40 -7.46 -0.02
N THR A 116 7.50 -8.50 0.81
CA THR A 116 7.89 -9.83 0.36
C THR A 116 7.03 -10.93 1.02
N GLU A 117 7.00 -12.09 0.37
CA GLU A 117 6.39 -13.28 0.98
C GLU A 117 7.07 -13.69 2.31
N ASN A 118 8.32 -13.28 2.53
CA ASN A 118 9.08 -13.64 3.74
C ASN A 118 8.85 -12.66 4.88
N ASN A 119 8.84 -11.33 4.61
CA ASN A 119 8.67 -10.33 5.67
C ASN A 119 7.21 -10.22 6.14
N LYS A 120 6.24 -10.72 5.35
CA LYS A 120 4.79 -10.67 5.66
C LYS A 120 4.25 -9.27 5.95
N THR A 121 5.06 -8.25 5.70
CA THR A 121 4.72 -6.84 5.92
C THR A 121 3.55 -6.44 5.03
N MET A 122 2.65 -5.66 5.59
CA MET A 122 1.54 -5.04 4.88
C MET A 122 1.71 -3.53 4.88
N PHE A 123 1.12 -2.87 3.88
CA PHE A 123 1.19 -1.43 3.75
C PHE A 123 -0.22 -0.88 3.55
N TYR A 124 -0.64 0.05 4.41
CA TYR A 124 -1.91 0.75 4.24
C TYR A 124 -1.66 2.10 3.61
N VAL A 125 -2.16 2.24 2.39
CA VAL A 125 -2.16 3.47 1.60
C VAL A 125 -3.55 4.09 1.71
N PRO A 126 -3.72 5.24 2.38
CA PRO A 126 -5.03 5.87 2.57
C PRO A 126 -5.61 6.42 1.28
N GLU A 127 -6.89 6.83 1.34
CA GLU A 127 -7.51 7.67 0.31
C GLU A 127 -6.73 8.99 0.16
N GLY A 128 -6.68 9.50 -1.07
CA GLY A 128 -5.93 10.73 -1.37
C GLY A 128 -4.47 10.51 -1.74
N PHE A 129 -4.08 9.25 -1.92
CA PHE A 129 -2.74 8.87 -2.41
C PHE A 129 -2.80 8.30 -3.82
N ALA A 130 -1.73 8.51 -4.60
CA ALA A 130 -1.42 7.68 -5.76
C ALA A 130 -0.57 6.49 -5.30
N HIS A 131 -0.82 5.32 -5.89
CA HIS A 131 -0.21 4.06 -5.49
C HIS A 131 0.32 3.29 -6.70
N GLY A 132 1.48 2.67 -6.54
CA GLY A 132 2.06 1.80 -7.55
C GLY A 132 3.15 0.89 -6.98
N PHE A 133 3.55 -0.10 -7.75
CA PHE A 133 4.61 -1.02 -7.33
C PHE A 133 5.43 -1.54 -8.50
N LEU A 134 6.69 -1.87 -8.20
CA LEU A 134 7.62 -2.55 -9.08
C LEU A 134 7.76 -4.01 -8.62
N THR A 135 7.52 -4.95 -9.52
CA THR A 135 7.65 -6.38 -9.25
C THR A 135 9.11 -6.82 -9.36
N LEU A 136 9.63 -7.46 -8.31
CA LEU A 136 11.05 -7.81 -8.19
C LEU A 136 11.37 -9.25 -8.54
N GLU A 137 10.36 -10.14 -8.56
CA GLU A 137 10.52 -11.58 -8.83
C GLU A 137 9.44 -12.09 -9.79
N ASP A 138 9.79 -13.12 -10.57
CA ASP A 138 8.83 -13.77 -11.46
C ASP A 138 7.71 -14.50 -10.68
N GLY A 139 6.48 -14.35 -11.18
CA GLY A 139 5.34 -15.01 -10.58
C GLY A 139 4.90 -14.41 -9.23
N THR A 140 5.32 -13.18 -8.94
CA THR A 140 4.91 -12.46 -7.73
C THR A 140 3.39 -12.30 -7.68
N GLU A 141 2.80 -12.68 -6.55
CA GLU A 141 1.37 -12.58 -6.27
C GLU A 141 1.11 -11.47 -5.24
N PHE A 142 0.43 -10.42 -5.71
CA PHE A 142 0.14 -9.21 -4.96
C PHE A 142 -1.36 -9.11 -4.68
N MET A 143 -1.71 -8.93 -3.42
CA MET A 143 -3.08 -8.90 -2.94
C MET A 143 -3.36 -7.59 -2.22
N TYR A 144 -4.57 -7.06 -2.40
CA TYR A 144 -4.97 -5.84 -1.69
C TYR A 144 -6.48 -5.73 -1.49
N LYS A 145 -6.84 -5.17 -0.33
CA LYS A 145 -8.21 -4.78 0.01
C LYS A 145 -8.40 -3.30 -0.29
N CYS A 146 -9.60 -2.92 -0.74
CA CYS A 146 -9.96 -1.53 -1.04
C CYS A 146 -11.12 -1.06 -0.17
N THR A 147 -11.08 0.22 0.25
CA THR A 147 -12.13 0.86 1.06
C THR A 147 -13.35 1.30 0.24
N ASP A 148 -13.24 1.33 -1.09
CA ASP A 148 -14.35 1.62 -2.00
C ASP A 148 -14.27 0.72 -3.24
N LEU A 149 -15.35 0.69 -4.03
CA LEU A 149 -15.43 -0.10 -5.25
C LEU A 149 -14.65 0.53 -6.39
N TYR A 150 -14.17 -0.31 -7.31
CA TYR A 150 -13.55 0.18 -8.53
C TYR A 150 -14.55 0.89 -9.43
N SER A 151 -14.23 2.14 -9.79
CA SER A 151 -15.04 3.00 -10.66
C SER A 151 -14.21 3.43 -11.86
N PRO A 152 -14.33 2.73 -13.01
CA PRO A 152 -13.50 2.98 -14.20
C PRO A 152 -13.55 4.41 -14.71
N GLU A 153 -14.68 5.10 -14.57
CA GLU A 153 -14.91 6.48 -14.99
C GLU A 153 -14.09 7.51 -14.20
N TYR A 154 -13.67 7.16 -12.97
CA TYR A 154 -12.85 8.00 -12.10
C TYR A 154 -11.39 7.54 -11.99
N ASP A 155 -11.07 6.46 -12.70
CA ASP A 155 -9.72 5.89 -12.69
C ASP A 155 -8.73 6.84 -13.35
N SER A 156 -7.66 7.15 -12.65
CA SER A 156 -6.66 8.15 -13.02
C SER A 156 -5.27 7.74 -12.53
N GLY A 157 -4.25 8.50 -12.93
CA GLY A 157 -2.89 8.28 -12.48
C GLY A 157 -1.97 9.46 -12.74
N ILE A 158 -0.77 9.36 -12.21
CA ILE A 158 0.38 10.22 -12.53
C ILE A 158 1.53 9.36 -13.03
N MET A 159 2.42 9.96 -13.84
CA MET A 159 3.56 9.26 -14.40
C MET A 159 4.47 8.69 -13.31
N TRP A 160 4.80 7.41 -13.42
CA TRP A 160 5.67 6.69 -12.49
C TRP A 160 7.09 7.28 -12.40
N ASN A 161 7.57 7.91 -13.48
CA ASN A 161 8.89 8.54 -13.61
C ASN A 161 8.83 10.06 -13.58
N ASP A 162 7.79 10.64 -12.98
CA ASP A 162 7.65 12.09 -12.83
C ASP A 162 8.85 12.69 -12.09
N LYS A 163 9.51 13.66 -12.73
CA LYS A 163 10.74 14.29 -12.21
C LYS A 163 10.49 15.21 -11.01
N THR A 164 9.27 15.72 -10.87
CA THR A 164 8.90 16.61 -9.75
C THR A 164 8.70 15.83 -8.47
N ILE A 165 8.10 14.65 -8.56
CA ILE A 165 7.97 13.70 -7.45
C ILE A 165 9.31 13.02 -7.19
N GLY A 166 10.02 12.60 -8.25
CA GLY A 166 11.38 12.06 -8.16
C GLY A 166 11.44 10.75 -7.36
N ILE A 167 10.54 9.79 -7.66
CA ILE A 167 10.57 8.48 -7.00
C ILE A 167 11.88 7.78 -7.35
N ASP A 168 12.60 7.36 -6.33
CA ASP A 168 13.71 6.42 -6.46
C ASP A 168 13.16 4.99 -6.41
N TRP A 169 13.01 4.37 -7.57
CA TRP A 169 12.50 3.00 -7.73
C TRP A 169 13.53 1.92 -7.37
N LYS A 170 14.73 2.33 -6.98
CA LYS A 170 15.80 1.40 -6.55
C LYS A 170 16.20 0.37 -7.60
N PHE A 171 16.14 0.75 -8.88
CA PHE A 171 16.40 -0.19 -10.00
C PHE A 171 17.75 -0.89 -9.88
N GLU A 172 18.80 -0.16 -9.56
CA GLU A 172 20.16 -0.72 -9.39
C GLU A 172 20.21 -1.71 -8.21
N GLU A 173 19.59 -1.34 -7.07
CA GLU A 173 19.54 -2.16 -5.87
C GLU A 173 18.83 -3.50 -6.12
N PHE A 174 17.77 -3.49 -6.94
CA PHE A 174 16.99 -4.69 -7.27
C PHE A 174 17.45 -5.40 -8.55
N GLY A 175 18.50 -4.93 -9.20
CA GLY A 175 19.02 -5.53 -10.44
C GLY A 175 17.96 -5.56 -11.55
N ILE A 176 17.27 -4.42 -11.75
CA ILE A 176 16.28 -4.23 -12.81
C ILE A 176 16.80 -3.15 -13.77
N ASP A 177 16.81 -3.44 -15.06
CA ASP A 177 17.05 -2.43 -16.08
C ASP A 177 15.77 -1.64 -16.36
N SER A 178 15.83 -0.33 -16.13
CA SER A 178 14.66 0.54 -16.36
C SER A 178 14.23 0.62 -17.83
N SER A 179 15.09 0.21 -18.76
CA SER A 179 14.75 0.11 -20.21
C SER A 179 13.94 -1.14 -20.55
N GLU A 180 13.93 -2.15 -19.66
CA GLU A 180 13.23 -3.42 -19.85
C GLU A 180 11.92 -3.54 -19.04
N LEU A 181 11.46 -2.44 -18.46
CA LEU A 181 10.22 -2.42 -17.71
C LEU A 181 9.01 -2.79 -18.56
N THR A 182 8.17 -3.65 -18.00
CA THR A 182 6.86 -3.94 -18.57
C THR A 182 5.81 -3.05 -17.93
N ILE A 183 5.28 -2.11 -18.70
CA ILE A 183 4.29 -1.11 -18.26
C ILE A 183 3.08 -1.18 -19.18
N SER A 184 1.86 -1.06 -18.65
CA SER A 184 0.66 -1.06 -19.48
C SER A 184 0.59 0.21 -20.34
N ASP A 185 -0.04 0.11 -21.52
CA ASP A 185 -0.28 1.27 -22.39
C ASP A 185 -1.01 2.42 -21.67
N LYS A 186 -1.87 2.09 -20.72
CA LYS A 186 -2.56 3.07 -19.88
C LYS A 186 -1.57 3.83 -19.00
N ASP A 187 -0.69 3.13 -18.32
CA ASP A 187 0.26 3.72 -17.36
C ASP A 187 1.33 4.57 -18.05
N THR A 188 1.63 4.30 -19.32
CA THR A 188 2.54 5.14 -20.13
C THR A 188 1.91 6.46 -20.59
N LYS A 189 0.60 6.64 -20.43
CA LYS A 189 -0.16 7.83 -20.90
C LYS A 189 -0.63 8.73 -19.76
N HIS A 190 -0.28 8.43 -18.52
CA HIS A 190 -0.61 9.28 -17.39
C HIS A 190 0.04 10.66 -17.53
N ARG A 191 -0.57 11.67 -16.89
CA ARG A 191 0.00 13.01 -16.86
C ARG A 191 1.07 13.12 -15.78
N ASN A 192 1.97 14.06 -15.96
CA ASN A 192 2.90 14.44 -14.91
C ASN A 192 2.17 15.07 -13.73
N PHE A 193 2.82 15.03 -12.56
CA PHE A 193 2.35 15.69 -11.36
C PHE A 193 2.31 17.22 -11.55
N ASP A 194 1.19 17.82 -11.16
CA ASP A 194 1.01 19.26 -11.16
C ASP A 194 0.79 19.77 -9.72
N ARG A 195 1.73 20.57 -9.23
CA ARG A 195 1.66 21.17 -7.89
C ARG A 195 0.47 22.09 -7.70
N ASN A 196 -0.10 22.65 -8.77
CA ASN A 196 -1.23 23.57 -8.72
C ASN A 196 -2.58 22.82 -8.75
N LYS A 197 -2.58 21.56 -9.16
CA LYS A 197 -3.80 20.78 -9.30
C LYS A 197 -4.31 20.28 -7.94
N LYS A 198 -5.61 20.37 -7.73
CA LYS A 198 -6.34 19.61 -6.73
C LYS A 198 -6.78 18.28 -7.37
N TYR A 199 -6.30 17.16 -6.85
CA TYR A 199 -6.55 15.83 -7.43
C TYR A 199 -7.86 15.22 -6.97
N PHE A 200 -8.36 15.60 -5.81
CA PHE A 200 -9.57 15.10 -5.18
C PHE A 200 -10.45 16.26 -4.71
N GLU A 201 -11.76 16.10 -4.76
CA GLU A 201 -12.68 17.12 -4.23
C GLU A 201 -12.60 17.22 -2.70
N LYS A 202 -12.42 16.08 -2.05
CA LYS A 202 -12.41 15.97 -0.57
C LYS A 202 -11.10 16.40 0.09
N TYR A 203 -9.97 16.37 -0.65
CA TYR A 203 -8.64 16.61 -0.08
C TYR A 203 -7.88 17.74 -0.78
#